data_5a8b34d2afeb28464a545317e44fc565
#
_entry.id   5a8b34d2afeb28464a545317e44fc565
#
_cell.length_a   1.000
_cell.length_b   1.000
_cell.length_c   1.000
_cell.angle_alpha   90.00
_cell.angle_beta   90.00
_cell.angle_gamma   90.00
#
_symmetry.space_group_name_H-M   'P 1'
#
loop_
_entity.id
_entity.type
_entity.pdbx_description
1 polymer ?
#
loop_
_entity_poly.entity_id
_entity_poly.type
_entity_poly.pdbx_seq_one_letter_code
_entity_poly.pdbx_strand_id
1 'polypeptide(L)'
;MNTSWHEPNQAYEESIRSFVDGVLQSPEFIASLERFVEPLVQPGRINSLAQTLIKMVVPGLPDFYQGTELWDLSLVDPDNRRPVDFALRADLVRRARAMPASEALSDWDSGLPKLWMTARLLALRREREADFSGQSKYQPLVAQGTHLGRVFAFRRGENLIAVVPRFTMTLGAEWGDTCLPLPGGVWRNCFTDTVVEREVRPGTLFEGFPVALLIREGA
;
A
#
# COMPACT_ATOMS: atom_id res chain seq x y z
N MET A 1 -25.27 -27.52 12.17
CA MET A 1 -24.27 -27.45 11.11
C MET A 1 -24.82 -28.24 9.94
N ASN A 2 -24.85 -27.64 8.73
CA ASN A 2 -25.50 -28.26 7.58
C ASN A 2 -24.56 -29.15 6.73
N THR A 3 -23.24 -28.91 6.85
CA THR A 3 -22.17 -29.68 6.22
C THR A 3 -20.89 -29.55 7.03
N SER A 4 -19.94 -30.48 6.89
CA SER A 4 -18.62 -30.40 7.52
C SER A 4 -17.58 -31.11 6.65
N TRP A 5 -16.29 -30.87 6.92
CA TRP A 5 -15.20 -31.56 6.21
C TRP A 5 -15.18 -33.08 6.41
N HIS A 6 -15.69 -33.57 7.56
CA HIS A 6 -15.72 -34.98 7.87
C HIS A 6 -17.00 -35.66 7.38
N GLU A 7 -18.09 -34.90 7.32
CA GLU A 7 -19.41 -35.38 6.90
C GLU A 7 -20.04 -34.39 5.93
N PRO A 8 -19.60 -34.37 4.65
CA PRO A 8 -20.12 -33.47 3.65
C PRO A 8 -21.55 -33.80 3.27
N ASN A 9 -22.43 -32.82 3.31
CA ASN A 9 -23.81 -32.94 2.81
C ASN A 9 -23.86 -32.46 1.35
N GLN A 10 -23.70 -33.38 0.41
CA GLN A 10 -23.63 -33.08 -1.00
C GLN A 10 -24.84 -32.30 -1.53
N ALA A 11 -26.05 -32.65 -1.09
CA ALA A 11 -27.27 -31.97 -1.54
C ALA A 11 -27.30 -30.49 -1.07
N TYR A 12 -26.84 -30.24 0.16
CA TYR A 12 -26.72 -28.88 0.67
C TYR A 12 -25.66 -28.08 -0.07
N GLU A 13 -24.49 -28.66 -0.28
CA GLU A 13 -23.38 -28.01 -0.99
C GLU A 13 -23.73 -27.70 -2.46
N GLU A 14 -24.44 -28.62 -3.13
CA GLU A 14 -24.95 -28.39 -4.49
C GLU A 14 -25.97 -27.27 -4.53
N SER A 15 -26.86 -27.18 -3.54
CA SER A 15 -27.83 -26.10 -3.43
C SER A 15 -27.15 -24.75 -3.23
N ILE A 16 -26.11 -24.68 -2.40
CA ILE A 16 -25.29 -23.46 -2.21
C ILE A 16 -24.58 -23.07 -3.51
N ARG A 17 -23.97 -24.04 -4.22
CA ARG A 17 -23.30 -23.78 -5.50
C ARG A 17 -24.30 -23.23 -6.52
N SER A 18 -25.45 -23.88 -6.68
CA SER A 18 -26.50 -23.41 -7.60
C SER A 18 -27.01 -22.01 -7.26
N PHE A 19 -27.14 -21.69 -5.96
CA PHE A 19 -27.51 -20.35 -5.51
C PHE A 19 -26.44 -19.31 -5.90
N VAL A 20 -25.17 -19.60 -5.61
CA VAL A 20 -24.04 -18.70 -5.94
C VAL A 20 -23.96 -18.47 -7.44
N ASP A 21 -24.02 -19.54 -8.23
CA ASP A 21 -24.02 -19.46 -9.69
C ASP A 21 -25.17 -18.63 -10.22
N GLY A 22 -26.39 -18.79 -9.68
CA GLY A 22 -27.56 -18.01 -10.04
C GLY A 22 -27.41 -16.52 -9.70
N VAL A 23 -26.83 -16.19 -8.55
CA VAL A 23 -26.55 -14.80 -8.15
C VAL A 23 -25.52 -14.17 -9.08
N LEU A 24 -24.42 -14.88 -9.38
CA LEU A 24 -23.36 -14.37 -10.25
C LEU A 24 -23.78 -14.26 -11.73
N GLN A 25 -24.82 -14.94 -12.14
CA GLN A 25 -25.43 -14.80 -13.47
C GLN A 25 -26.49 -13.71 -13.56
N SER A 26 -26.90 -13.11 -12.44
CA SER A 26 -27.87 -12.00 -12.43
C SER A 26 -27.21 -10.69 -12.85
N PRO A 27 -27.58 -10.09 -14.01
CA PRO A 27 -27.01 -8.81 -14.44
C PRO A 27 -27.31 -7.68 -13.46
N GLU A 28 -28.47 -7.71 -12.82
CA GLU A 28 -28.89 -6.69 -11.84
C GLU A 28 -28.02 -6.75 -10.58
N PHE A 29 -27.72 -7.96 -10.09
CA PHE A 29 -26.82 -8.14 -8.95
C PHE A 29 -25.40 -7.68 -9.30
N ILE A 30 -24.86 -8.11 -10.43
CA ILE A 30 -23.52 -7.72 -10.88
C ILE A 30 -23.42 -6.20 -11.02
N ALA A 31 -24.37 -5.55 -11.71
CA ALA A 31 -24.36 -4.10 -11.84
C ALA A 31 -24.46 -3.36 -10.49
N SER A 32 -25.18 -3.94 -9.52
CA SER A 32 -25.25 -3.39 -8.16
C SER A 32 -23.93 -3.53 -7.41
N LEU A 33 -23.28 -4.69 -7.54
CA LEU A 33 -21.99 -4.98 -6.94
C LEU A 33 -20.89 -4.09 -7.53
N GLU A 34 -20.83 -3.94 -8.84
CA GLU A 34 -19.86 -3.06 -9.51
C GLU A 34 -19.99 -1.61 -9.03
N ARG A 35 -21.20 -1.06 -8.98
CA ARG A 35 -21.42 0.30 -8.43
C ARG A 35 -20.99 0.44 -6.97
N PHE A 36 -21.11 -0.61 -6.18
CA PHE A 36 -20.66 -0.63 -4.79
C PHE A 36 -19.14 -0.70 -4.70
N VAL A 37 -18.49 -1.50 -5.53
CA VAL A 37 -17.04 -1.75 -5.49
C VAL A 37 -16.25 -0.60 -6.12
N GLU A 38 -16.76 0.03 -7.19
CA GLU A 38 -16.05 1.09 -7.93
C GLU A 38 -15.42 2.16 -7.02
N PRO A 39 -16.15 2.80 -6.08
CA PRO A 39 -15.55 3.81 -5.19
C PRO A 39 -14.55 3.25 -4.18
N LEU A 40 -14.49 1.92 -3.98
CA LEU A 40 -13.57 1.28 -3.04
C LEU A 40 -12.21 0.97 -3.67
N VAL A 41 -12.12 0.87 -5.01
CA VAL A 41 -10.92 0.41 -5.71
C VAL A 41 -9.72 1.32 -5.42
N GLN A 42 -9.86 2.60 -5.67
CA GLN A 42 -8.76 3.56 -5.48
C GLN A 42 -8.32 3.68 -4.01
N PRO A 43 -9.23 3.87 -3.04
CA PRO A 43 -8.88 3.85 -1.63
C PRO A 43 -8.23 2.55 -1.18
N GLY A 44 -8.69 1.42 -1.67
CA GLY A 44 -8.11 0.11 -1.38
C GLY A 44 -6.67 -0.03 -1.87
N ARG A 45 -6.39 0.44 -3.08
CA ARG A 45 -5.04 0.47 -3.65
C ARG A 45 -4.10 1.39 -2.86
N ILE A 46 -4.55 2.58 -2.48
CA ILE A 46 -3.78 3.50 -1.63
C ILE A 46 -3.49 2.85 -0.26
N ASN A 47 -4.47 2.21 0.35
CA ASN A 47 -4.28 1.47 1.60
C ASN A 47 -3.27 0.32 1.43
N SER A 48 -3.28 -0.39 0.30
CA SER A 48 -2.29 -1.44 0.02
C SER A 48 -0.87 -0.87 -0.07
N LEU A 49 -0.68 0.29 -0.72
CA LEU A 49 0.62 0.99 -0.73
C LEU A 49 1.02 1.44 0.67
N ALA A 50 0.09 2.03 1.43
CA ALA A 50 0.34 2.48 2.80
C ALA A 50 0.79 1.34 3.71
N GLN A 51 0.08 0.22 3.70
CA GLN A 51 0.44 -0.98 4.46
C GLN A 51 1.80 -1.56 4.03
N THR A 52 2.08 -1.57 2.73
CA THR A 52 3.35 -2.05 2.19
C THR A 52 4.51 -1.16 2.66
N LEU A 53 4.36 0.17 2.58
CA LEU A 53 5.37 1.10 3.06
C LEU A 53 5.61 0.94 4.57
N ILE A 54 4.54 0.91 5.37
CA ILE A 54 4.64 0.71 6.82
C ILE A 54 5.40 -0.59 7.11
N LYS A 55 4.97 -1.71 6.53
CA LYS A 55 5.59 -3.02 6.71
C LYS A 55 7.09 -3.01 6.39
N MET A 56 7.49 -2.30 5.33
CA MET A 56 8.88 -2.20 4.90
C MET A 56 9.74 -1.31 5.79
N VAL A 57 9.14 -0.35 6.51
CA VAL A 57 9.89 0.66 7.27
C VAL A 57 9.84 0.43 8.78
N VAL A 58 8.78 -0.14 9.36
CA VAL A 58 8.75 -0.46 10.81
C VAL A 58 9.89 -1.39 11.22
N PRO A 59 10.33 -1.37 12.49
CA PRO A 59 11.27 -2.36 13.00
C PRO A 59 10.76 -3.80 12.81
N GLY A 60 11.61 -4.67 12.33
CA GLY A 60 11.31 -6.08 12.04
C GLY A 60 11.71 -6.50 10.63
N LEU A 61 11.43 -7.75 10.30
CA LEU A 61 11.65 -8.32 8.99
C LEU A 61 10.33 -8.30 8.21
N PRO A 62 10.26 -7.52 7.11
CA PRO A 62 9.05 -7.50 6.28
C PRO A 62 8.88 -8.84 5.56
N ASP A 63 7.72 -9.44 5.70
CA ASP A 63 7.34 -10.66 4.98
C ASP A 63 6.46 -10.35 3.77
N PHE A 64 6.78 -10.96 2.64
CA PHE A 64 6.03 -10.87 1.39
C PHE A 64 5.70 -12.27 0.89
N TYR A 65 4.45 -12.65 0.98
CA TYR A 65 4.02 -13.88 0.35
C TYR A 65 4.05 -13.75 -1.18
N GLN A 66 4.39 -14.84 -1.87
CA GLN A 66 4.50 -14.86 -3.33
C GLN A 66 3.22 -14.35 -3.99
N GLY A 67 3.36 -13.47 -4.98
CA GLY A 67 2.23 -12.87 -5.71
C GLY A 67 1.79 -11.52 -5.19
N THR A 68 2.08 -11.18 -3.92
CA THR A 68 1.64 -9.94 -3.29
C THR A 68 2.43 -8.69 -3.69
N GLU A 69 3.38 -8.82 -4.61
CA GLU A 69 4.14 -7.72 -5.18
C GLU A 69 3.27 -6.78 -6.03
N LEU A 70 2.19 -7.33 -6.63
CA LEU A 70 1.14 -6.60 -7.35
C LEU A 70 -0.10 -6.47 -6.48
N TRP A 71 -1.23 -6.01 -7.06
CA TRP A 71 -2.52 -6.10 -6.36
C TRP A 71 -2.89 -7.57 -6.21
N ASP A 72 -3.09 -7.99 -4.98
CA ASP A 72 -3.53 -9.34 -4.66
C ASP A 72 -4.87 -9.25 -3.94
N LEU A 73 -5.89 -9.81 -4.58
CA LEU A 73 -7.27 -9.87 -4.09
C LEU A 73 -7.64 -11.29 -3.65
N SER A 74 -6.65 -12.18 -3.52
CA SER A 74 -6.90 -13.52 -2.98
C SER A 74 -7.37 -13.45 -1.52
N LEU A 75 -8.21 -14.38 -1.18
CA LEU A 75 -8.61 -14.62 0.21
C LEU A 75 -7.47 -15.32 0.97
N VAL A 76 -7.75 -15.71 2.21
CA VAL A 76 -6.82 -16.48 3.02
C VAL A 76 -6.60 -17.89 2.44
N ASP A 77 -5.65 -18.62 3.01
CA ASP A 77 -5.35 -20.01 2.64
C ASP A 77 -6.62 -20.86 2.48
N PRO A 78 -6.77 -21.67 1.43
CA PRO A 78 -5.77 -21.99 0.39
C PRO A 78 -5.80 -21.07 -0.86
N ASP A 79 -6.65 -20.06 -0.94
CA ASP A 79 -6.85 -19.23 -2.12
C ASP A 79 -5.56 -18.52 -2.56
N ASN A 80 -4.72 -18.12 -1.61
CA ASN A 80 -3.42 -17.48 -1.84
C ASN A 80 -2.32 -18.42 -2.38
N ARG A 81 -2.59 -19.72 -2.56
CA ARG A 81 -1.66 -20.71 -3.11
C ARG A 81 -1.77 -20.87 -4.63
N ARG A 82 -2.40 -19.95 -5.32
CA ARG A 82 -2.50 -19.96 -6.79
C ARG A 82 -1.12 -19.82 -7.42
N PRO A 83 -0.93 -20.38 -8.65
CA PRO A 83 0.29 -20.18 -9.41
C PRO A 83 0.57 -18.69 -9.63
N VAL A 84 1.83 -18.30 -9.49
CA VAL A 84 2.30 -16.92 -9.66
C VAL A 84 3.04 -16.82 -10.99
N ASP A 85 2.67 -15.84 -11.82
CA ASP A 85 3.40 -15.52 -13.03
C ASP A 85 4.69 -14.76 -12.69
N PHE A 86 5.75 -15.49 -12.44
CA PHE A 86 7.07 -14.93 -12.14
C PHE A 86 7.73 -14.28 -13.35
N ALA A 87 7.40 -14.71 -14.59
CA ALA A 87 7.94 -14.11 -15.80
C ALA A 87 7.44 -12.69 -15.99
N LEU A 88 6.13 -12.45 -15.80
CA LEU A 88 5.53 -11.12 -15.78
C LEU A 88 6.20 -10.23 -14.72
N ARG A 89 6.38 -10.74 -13.50
CA ARG A 89 6.98 -9.97 -12.42
C ARG A 89 8.42 -9.59 -12.69
N ALA A 90 9.21 -10.52 -13.24
CA ALA A 90 10.58 -10.24 -13.63
C ALA A 90 10.67 -9.14 -14.71
N ASP A 91 9.74 -9.15 -15.67
CA ASP A 91 9.66 -8.09 -16.68
C ASP A 91 9.29 -6.73 -16.06
N LEU A 92 8.26 -6.70 -15.23
CA LEU A 92 7.84 -5.49 -14.52
C LEU A 92 8.95 -4.92 -13.63
N VAL A 93 9.72 -5.76 -12.92
CA VAL A 93 10.88 -5.32 -12.13
C VAL A 93 11.94 -4.68 -13.00
N ARG A 94 12.24 -5.25 -14.18
CA ARG A 94 13.20 -4.65 -15.11
C ARG A 94 12.76 -3.25 -15.56
N ARG A 95 11.49 -3.08 -15.91
CA ARG A 95 10.89 -1.80 -16.29
C ARG A 95 10.91 -0.80 -15.13
N ALA A 96 10.52 -1.25 -13.93
CA ALA A 96 10.40 -0.43 -12.73
C ALA A 96 11.72 0.23 -12.27
N ARG A 97 12.87 -0.35 -12.61
CA ARG A 97 14.19 0.15 -12.13
C ARG A 97 14.52 1.57 -12.58
N ALA A 98 14.15 1.96 -13.78
CA ALA A 98 14.50 3.24 -14.38
C ALA A 98 13.31 4.21 -14.52
N MET A 99 12.07 3.75 -14.21
CA MET A 99 10.89 4.59 -14.41
C MET A 99 10.64 5.54 -13.24
N PRO A 100 10.13 6.75 -13.51
CA PRO A 100 9.70 7.67 -12.47
C PRO A 100 8.35 7.22 -11.85
N ALA A 101 8.00 7.80 -10.69
CA ALA A 101 6.75 7.53 -10.00
C ALA A 101 5.51 7.77 -10.87
N SER A 102 5.51 8.85 -11.66
CA SER A 102 4.40 9.22 -12.55
C SER A 102 4.10 8.14 -13.60
N GLU A 103 5.15 7.53 -14.15
CA GLU A 103 4.99 6.43 -15.11
C GLU A 103 4.48 5.16 -14.42
N ALA A 104 4.98 4.83 -13.23
CA ALA A 104 4.45 3.72 -12.44
C ALA A 104 2.97 3.91 -12.10
N LEU A 105 2.56 5.13 -11.75
CA LEU A 105 1.16 5.48 -11.45
C LEU A 105 0.25 5.47 -12.69
N SER A 106 0.77 5.63 -13.90
CA SER A 106 -0.04 5.56 -15.12
C SER A 106 -0.62 4.17 -15.37
N ASP A 107 -0.03 3.14 -14.76
CA ASP A 107 -0.45 1.73 -14.88
C ASP A 107 -0.99 1.17 -13.54
N TRP A 108 -1.97 1.90 -12.98
CA TRP A 108 -2.59 1.52 -11.70
C TRP A 108 -3.21 0.13 -11.70
N ASP A 109 -3.82 -0.28 -12.80
CA ASP A 109 -4.60 -1.51 -12.86
C ASP A 109 -3.72 -2.77 -12.80
N SER A 110 -2.51 -2.69 -13.31
CA SER A 110 -1.55 -3.81 -13.28
C SER A 110 -0.95 -4.08 -11.89
N GLY A 111 -1.03 -3.14 -10.95
CA GLY A 111 -0.32 -3.19 -9.67
C GLY A 111 1.13 -2.74 -9.75
N LEU A 112 1.56 -2.23 -10.91
CA LEU A 112 2.92 -1.71 -11.11
C LEU A 112 3.36 -0.69 -10.05
N PRO A 113 2.50 0.24 -9.55
CA PRO A 113 2.89 1.17 -8.49
C PRO A 113 3.38 0.47 -7.21
N LYS A 114 2.74 -0.64 -6.84
CA LYS A 114 3.11 -1.40 -5.63
C LYS A 114 4.45 -2.11 -5.82
N LEU A 115 4.64 -2.77 -6.95
CA LEU A 115 5.88 -3.44 -7.30
C LEU A 115 7.04 -2.44 -7.42
N TRP A 116 6.81 -1.30 -8.08
CA TRP A 116 7.78 -0.21 -8.23
C TRP A 116 8.25 0.32 -6.86
N MET A 117 7.30 0.63 -5.98
CA MET A 117 7.60 1.07 -4.62
C MET A 117 8.36 0.01 -3.83
N THR A 118 7.93 -1.26 -3.90
CA THR A 118 8.58 -2.38 -3.21
C THR A 118 10.01 -2.56 -3.67
N ALA A 119 10.27 -2.51 -4.98
CA ALA A 119 11.61 -2.63 -5.54
C ALA A 119 12.55 -1.49 -5.06
N ARG A 120 12.06 -0.25 -5.02
CA ARG A 120 12.81 0.91 -4.49
C ARG A 120 13.10 0.78 -3.00
N LEU A 121 12.12 0.35 -2.22
CA LEU A 121 12.30 0.15 -0.78
C LEU A 121 13.29 -0.98 -0.47
N LEU A 122 13.29 -2.06 -1.25
CA LEU A 122 14.27 -3.14 -1.11
C LEU A 122 15.69 -2.67 -1.48
N ALA A 123 15.85 -1.87 -2.53
CA ALA A 123 17.12 -1.27 -2.88
C ALA A 123 17.63 -0.36 -1.75
N LEU A 124 16.77 0.53 -1.26
CA LEU A 124 17.09 1.45 -0.17
C LEU A 124 17.48 0.70 1.12
N ARG A 125 16.80 -0.39 1.46
CA ARG A 125 17.16 -1.21 2.63
C ARG A 125 18.55 -1.83 2.52
N ARG A 126 19.00 -2.16 1.30
CA ARG A 126 20.36 -2.67 1.05
C ARG A 126 21.42 -1.57 1.10
N GLU A 127 21.09 -0.39 0.57
CA GLU A 127 21.99 0.75 0.54
C GLU A 127 22.19 1.39 1.92
N ARG A 128 21.14 1.36 2.75
CA ARG A 128 21.08 2.02 4.05
C ARG A 128 20.80 1.03 5.18
N GLU A 129 21.49 -0.08 5.20
CA GLU A 129 21.29 -1.19 6.15
C GLU A 129 21.27 -0.72 7.61
N ALA A 130 22.12 0.24 7.97
CA ALA A 130 22.19 0.80 9.32
C ALA A 130 20.87 1.46 9.74
N ASP A 131 20.17 2.17 8.83
CA ASP A 131 18.91 2.83 9.12
C ASP A 131 17.76 1.82 9.34
N PHE A 132 17.89 0.62 8.80
CA PHE A 132 16.92 -0.47 8.95
C PHE A 132 17.32 -1.54 9.98
N SER A 133 18.41 -1.32 10.72
CA SER A 133 18.88 -2.25 11.76
C SER A 133 17.90 -2.34 12.94
N GLY A 134 18.04 -3.36 13.77
CA GLY A 134 17.28 -3.51 15.01
C GLY A 134 17.54 -2.42 16.05
N GLN A 135 18.61 -1.63 15.90
CA GLN A 135 18.97 -0.51 16.77
C GLN A 135 18.23 0.79 16.39
N SER A 136 17.69 0.87 15.17
CA SER A 136 16.95 2.03 14.71
C SER A 136 15.60 2.14 15.41
N LYS A 137 15.47 3.14 16.28
CA LYS A 137 14.27 3.36 17.11
C LYS A 137 13.06 3.78 16.28
N TYR A 138 11.90 3.31 16.68
CA TYR A 138 10.61 3.80 16.21
C TYR A 138 10.18 5.00 17.05
N GLN A 139 9.75 6.10 16.40
CA GLN A 139 9.21 7.27 17.04
C GLN A 139 7.98 7.78 16.28
N PRO A 140 6.77 7.79 16.89
CA PRO A 140 5.59 8.38 16.26
C PRO A 140 5.81 9.86 15.96
N LEU A 141 5.29 10.32 14.81
CA LEU A 141 5.15 11.72 14.47
C LEU A 141 3.66 12.04 14.37
N VAL A 142 3.25 13.15 14.95
CA VAL A 142 1.83 13.54 15.02
C VAL A 142 1.62 14.76 14.14
N ALA A 143 0.71 14.66 13.18
CA ALA A 143 0.25 15.79 12.40
C ALA A 143 -0.54 16.77 13.27
N GLN A 144 -0.67 18.00 12.79
CA GLN A 144 -1.45 19.09 13.39
C GLN A 144 -2.53 19.56 12.43
N GLY A 145 -3.54 20.29 12.92
CA GLY A 145 -4.60 20.85 12.10
C GLY A 145 -5.88 20.00 12.04
N THR A 146 -6.82 20.44 11.22
CA THR A 146 -8.21 19.94 11.20
C THR A 146 -8.32 18.43 10.90
N HIS A 147 -7.45 17.91 10.04
CA HIS A 147 -7.49 16.51 9.60
C HIS A 147 -6.29 15.69 10.09
N LEU A 148 -5.72 16.02 11.25
CA LEU A 148 -4.55 15.33 11.82
C LEU A 148 -4.70 13.80 11.88
N GLY A 149 -5.89 13.29 12.16
CA GLY A 149 -6.18 11.84 12.22
C GLY A 149 -6.13 11.12 10.88
N ARG A 150 -6.06 11.87 9.76
CA ARG A 150 -5.95 11.30 8.41
C ARG A 150 -4.51 11.06 7.95
N VAL A 151 -3.53 11.42 8.77
CA VAL A 151 -2.11 11.17 8.53
C VAL A 151 -1.60 10.18 9.57
N PHE A 152 -0.88 9.16 9.12
CA PHE A 152 -0.07 8.31 9.98
C PHE A 152 1.39 8.49 9.58
N ALA A 153 2.22 8.86 10.56
CA ALA A 153 3.63 9.11 10.33
C ALA A 153 4.50 8.62 11.50
N PHE A 154 5.69 8.15 11.18
CA PHE A 154 6.69 7.81 12.18
C PHE A 154 8.10 8.00 11.62
N ARG A 155 9.02 8.28 12.52
CA ARG A 155 10.46 8.30 12.24
C ARG A 155 11.07 6.95 12.63
N ARG A 156 11.92 6.42 11.77
CA ARG A 156 12.79 5.29 12.08
C ARG A 156 14.25 5.75 12.15
N GLY A 157 14.88 5.56 13.31
CA GLY A 157 16.21 6.13 13.57
C GLY A 157 16.22 7.64 13.41
N GLU A 158 17.32 8.16 12.88
CA GLU A 158 17.48 9.60 12.66
C GLU A 158 17.19 10.02 11.21
N ASN A 159 17.13 9.07 10.26
CA ASN A 159 17.27 9.35 8.85
C ASN A 159 16.06 8.98 7.99
N LEU A 160 15.04 8.33 8.54
CA LEU A 160 13.86 7.90 7.77
C LEU A 160 12.57 8.38 8.43
N ILE A 161 11.64 8.90 7.61
CA ILE A 161 10.26 9.22 8.03
C ILE A 161 9.29 8.61 7.02
N ALA A 162 8.45 7.66 7.48
CA ALA A 162 7.35 7.14 6.71
C ALA A 162 6.09 7.97 6.97
N VAL A 163 5.38 8.34 5.91
CA VAL A 163 4.13 9.11 5.98
C VAL A 163 3.11 8.48 5.04
N VAL A 164 1.94 8.14 5.57
CA VAL A 164 0.85 7.55 4.78
C VAL A 164 -0.49 8.20 5.11
N PRO A 165 -1.42 8.27 4.14
CA PRO A 165 -2.78 8.70 4.38
C PRO A 165 -3.59 7.61 5.10
N ARG A 166 -4.62 8.03 5.84
CA ARG A 166 -5.63 7.17 6.47
C ARG A 166 -7.02 7.62 6.06
N PHE A 167 -7.99 6.72 6.17
CA PHE A 167 -9.41 6.99 5.85
C PHE A 167 -9.60 7.51 4.41
N THR A 168 -8.92 6.88 3.48
CA THR A 168 -8.81 7.30 2.08
C THR A 168 -10.14 7.40 1.33
N MET A 169 -11.18 6.69 1.78
CA MET A 169 -12.55 6.81 1.27
C MET A 169 -13.17 8.20 1.47
N THR A 170 -12.89 8.81 2.61
CA THR A 170 -13.44 10.12 3.00
C THR A 170 -12.44 11.24 2.79
N LEU A 171 -11.24 10.90 2.32
CA LEU A 171 -10.17 11.81 2.04
C LEU A 171 -10.39 12.38 0.64
N GLY A 172 -11.21 13.41 0.52
CA GLY A 172 -11.13 14.28 -0.65
C GLY A 172 -9.74 14.93 -0.73
N ALA A 173 -9.44 15.65 -1.78
CA ALA A 173 -8.17 16.38 -1.93
C ALA A 173 -7.97 17.48 -0.86
N GLU A 174 -8.92 17.67 0.04
CA GLU A 174 -8.93 18.75 1.02
C GLU A 174 -8.25 18.30 2.33
N TRP A 175 -7.05 18.81 2.53
CA TRP A 175 -6.28 18.62 3.76
C TRP A 175 -6.45 19.77 4.78
N GLY A 176 -7.16 20.85 4.39
CA GLY A 176 -7.34 22.05 5.21
C GLY A 176 -5.99 22.64 5.63
N ASP A 177 -5.90 23.00 6.91
CA ASP A 177 -4.69 23.51 7.56
C ASP A 177 -3.74 22.40 8.07
N THR A 178 -4.01 21.15 7.73
CA THR A 178 -3.25 19.99 8.23
C THR A 178 -1.80 20.05 7.77
N CYS A 179 -0.86 19.93 8.72
CA CYS A 179 0.57 19.84 8.47
C CYS A 179 1.22 18.76 9.35
N LEU A 180 2.35 18.24 8.91
CA LEU A 180 3.21 17.35 9.66
C LEU A 180 4.49 18.07 10.02
N PRO A 181 4.72 18.43 11.31
CA PRO A 181 5.99 18.93 11.78
C PRO A 181 7.09 17.88 11.58
N LEU A 182 8.23 18.30 11.06
CA LEU A 182 9.37 17.43 10.81
C LEU A 182 10.49 17.72 11.80
N PRO A 183 11.27 16.71 12.22
CA PRO A 183 12.51 16.93 12.94
C PRO A 183 13.45 17.81 12.13
N GLY A 184 14.33 18.55 12.80
CA GLY A 184 15.28 19.44 12.13
C GLY A 184 16.13 18.73 11.09
N GLY A 185 16.40 19.45 9.98
CA GLY A 185 17.14 18.96 8.83
C GLY A 185 16.35 19.09 7.53
N VAL A 186 17.02 18.74 6.44
CA VAL A 186 16.45 18.68 5.09
C VAL A 186 16.06 17.25 4.79
N TRP A 187 14.87 17.06 4.24
CA TRP A 187 14.29 15.76 3.98
C TRP A 187 13.88 15.64 2.51
N ARG A 188 14.30 14.57 1.84
CA ARG A 188 13.94 14.26 0.45
C ARG A 188 12.97 13.09 0.41
N ASN A 189 11.86 13.24 -0.29
CA ASN A 189 10.95 12.12 -0.58
C ASN A 189 11.58 11.21 -1.63
N CYS A 190 11.85 9.95 -1.26
CA CYS A 190 12.54 9.00 -2.14
C CYS A 190 11.68 8.54 -3.35
N PHE A 191 10.40 8.88 -3.39
CA PHE A 191 9.51 8.53 -4.51
C PHE A 191 9.35 9.66 -5.53
N THR A 192 9.42 10.92 -5.08
CA THR A 192 9.12 12.10 -5.92
C THR A 192 10.26 13.11 -6.00
N ASP A 193 11.35 12.89 -5.27
CA ASP A 193 12.48 13.80 -5.10
C ASP A 193 12.12 15.18 -4.50
N THR A 194 10.88 15.34 -4.01
CA THR A 194 10.45 16.56 -3.34
C THR A 194 11.25 16.77 -2.07
N VAL A 195 11.80 17.97 -1.90
CA VAL A 195 12.58 18.36 -0.71
C VAL A 195 11.70 19.19 0.22
N VAL A 196 11.74 18.87 1.52
CA VAL A 196 10.94 19.52 2.55
C VAL A 196 11.77 19.76 3.83
N GLU A 197 11.39 20.80 4.57
CA GLU A 197 12.03 21.18 5.83
C GLU A 197 10.97 21.60 6.85
N ARG A 198 11.28 21.53 8.12
CA ARG A 198 10.47 22.01 9.26
C ARG A 198 9.08 21.40 9.36
N GLU A 199 8.27 21.53 8.32
CA GLU A 199 6.91 20.97 8.22
C GLU A 199 6.53 20.71 6.78
N VAL A 200 5.56 19.82 6.57
CA VAL A 200 5.05 19.53 5.23
C VAL A 200 3.54 19.36 5.26
N ARG A 201 2.87 19.87 4.24
CA ARG A 201 1.43 19.62 4.02
C ARG A 201 1.23 18.28 3.33
N PRO A 202 0.31 17.43 3.82
CA PRO A 202 0.06 16.12 3.21
C PRO A 202 -0.33 16.22 1.73
N GLY A 203 -1.09 17.24 1.32
CA GLY A 203 -1.45 17.45 -0.08
C GLY A 203 -0.23 17.55 -0.99
N THR A 204 0.75 18.37 -0.63
CA THR A 204 2.02 18.47 -1.37
C THR A 204 2.82 17.17 -1.33
N LEU A 205 2.81 16.49 -0.18
CA LEU A 205 3.60 15.27 0.00
C LEU A 205 3.09 14.10 -0.84
N PHE A 206 1.76 14.00 -1.01
CA PHE A 206 1.11 12.90 -1.70
C PHE A 206 0.72 13.22 -3.16
N GLU A 207 1.04 14.41 -3.68
CA GLU A 207 0.69 14.84 -5.04
C GLU A 207 1.30 13.92 -6.11
N GLY A 208 2.59 13.61 -6.00
CA GLY A 208 3.32 12.81 -6.99
C GLY A 208 3.33 11.30 -6.73
N PHE A 209 2.99 10.86 -5.50
CA PHE A 209 2.83 9.46 -5.11
C PHE A 209 2.04 9.39 -3.80
N PRO A 210 1.04 8.49 -3.65
CA PRO A 210 0.06 8.56 -2.55
C PRO A 210 0.57 8.16 -1.17
N VAL A 211 1.85 7.84 -1.05
CA VAL A 211 2.57 7.61 0.22
C VAL A 211 3.97 8.22 0.10
N ALA A 212 4.63 8.50 1.22
CA ALA A 212 5.96 9.11 1.19
C ALA A 212 6.93 8.44 2.17
N LEU A 213 8.16 8.26 1.72
CA LEU A 213 9.31 7.96 2.57
C LEU A 213 10.31 9.11 2.43
N LEU A 214 10.48 9.87 3.50
CA LEU A 214 11.43 10.94 3.56
C LEU A 214 12.77 10.41 4.09
N ILE A 215 13.84 10.80 3.42
CA ILE A 215 15.21 10.46 3.77
C ILE A 215 15.93 11.76 4.12
N ARG A 216 16.65 11.78 5.24
CA ARG A 216 17.43 12.94 5.66
C ARG A 216 18.61 13.16 4.70
N GLU A 217 18.77 14.39 4.20
CA GLU A 217 19.92 14.74 3.37
C GLU A 217 21.20 14.89 4.21
N GLY A 218 22.32 14.46 3.64
CA GLY A 218 23.61 14.52 4.32
C GLY A 218 23.86 13.45 5.40
N ALA A 219 23.01 12.41 5.41
CA ALA A 219 23.11 11.28 6.34
C ALA A 219 23.80 10.05 5.70
#